data_c2fc5489e1dd2a4fed5998c2054a5ec6
#
_entry.id   c2fc5489e1dd2a4fed5998c2054a5ec6
#
_cell.length_a   1.000
_cell.length_b   1.000
_cell.length_c   1.000
_cell.angle_alpha   90.00
_cell.angle_beta   90.00
_cell.angle_gamma   90.00
#
_symmetry.space_group_name_H-M   'P 1'
#
loop_
_entity.id
_entity.type
_entity.pdbx_description
1 polymer ?
#
loop_
_entity_poly.entity_id
_entity_poly.type
_entity_poly.pdbx_seq_one_letter_code
_entity_poly.pdbx_strand_id
1 'polypeptide(L)'
;MKKLAKKLLLLFISIQFVACEGSLEPHLYGVVDTGNAFNTPADLSAATVALYYELRQKGWGPYLFCDGSSFVMDEVSTEEWTTKWSWVAFLNGSWTDADQMVKGFYNWTAPNITRCTYTIAKMEESPVTQSVKDLYIAEVRALRAFFMFDLYRLYGPMPMILEADQAINPDPDYKPYRPTSEEVGTFLTTELRAAADALPVEQAEYGRITKGAALHYLLKYYMHEKQWQNALETANEIIGLNYYELEKDYASIFSAQNEGNKELMFVVRAEPLADYGNHTYANILPGDYASPYGNIVEGWSGHRMPWEFYDTFDENDRRRALAQAEYTSKSGATVDLRASGDVGALPLKYGIDPEATGTWAGNDKVLDRYAEVLLFKAEALNELNGPNQGSVDLINDIRKRAFGFGTSLPAIPVFKESFDGEFVDNVIGIFSMNNYDQAGGSAWKYDVDKNNTLNNGNSLHVEVESSGTEFWTLQMRTEPLVAKGRKYSCLLYTSDAADE
;
A
#
# COMPACT_ATOMS: atom_id res chain seq x y z
N MET A 1 34.98 78.87 3.67
CA MET A 1 33.56 78.49 3.75
C MET A 1 33.13 77.47 2.68
N LYS A 2 33.44 77.62 1.38
CA LYS A 2 33.01 76.66 0.32
C LYS A 2 33.55 75.23 0.47
N LYS A 3 34.77 75.07 1.02
CA LYS A 3 35.33 73.70 1.26
C LYS A 3 34.71 72.95 2.49
N LEU A 4 34.26 73.73 3.50
CA LEU A 4 33.59 73.16 4.68
C LEU A 4 32.15 72.76 4.34
N ALA A 5 31.44 73.55 3.54
CA ALA A 5 30.10 73.23 3.06
C ALA A 5 30.07 71.98 2.18
N LYS A 6 31.09 71.77 1.30
CA LYS A 6 31.20 70.52 0.52
C LYS A 6 31.49 69.30 1.39
N LYS A 7 32.28 69.41 2.47
CA LYS A 7 32.53 68.28 3.40
C LYS A 7 31.28 67.93 4.23
N LEU A 8 30.54 68.96 4.67
CA LEU A 8 29.25 68.79 5.37
C LEU A 8 28.17 68.17 4.46
N LEU A 9 28.12 68.60 3.18
CA LEU A 9 27.18 67.96 2.23
C LEU A 9 27.52 66.57 1.88
N LEU A 10 28.79 66.17 1.78
CA LEU A 10 29.25 64.80 1.58
C LEU A 10 28.98 63.91 2.83
N LEU A 11 29.13 64.49 4.02
CA LEU A 11 28.80 63.75 5.28
C LEU A 11 27.30 63.54 5.42
N PHE A 12 26.47 64.51 5.00
CA PHE A 12 25.01 64.40 5.02
C PHE A 12 24.49 63.40 4.00
N ILE A 13 25.13 63.26 2.85
CA ILE A 13 24.80 62.29 1.80
C ILE A 13 25.22 60.82 2.29
N SER A 14 26.36 60.71 2.97
CA SER A 14 26.79 59.39 3.49
C SER A 14 25.93 58.88 4.67
N ILE A 15 25.27 59.74 5.42
CA ILE A 15 24.36 59.36 6.53
C ILE A 15 23.00 58.86 5.99
N GLN A 16 22.61 59.30 4.79
CA GLN A 16 21.34 58.84 4.17
C GLN A 16 21.40 57.39 3.64
N PHE A 17 22.60 56.85 3.40
CA PHE A 17 22.75 55.46 2.92
C PHE A 17 22.74 54.39 4.02
N VAL A 18 22.80 54.75 5.31
CA VAL A 18 22.83 53.81 6.43
C VAL A 18 21.42 53.63 7.07
N ALA A 19 20.44 54.42 6.68
CA ALA A 19 19.14 54.47 7.36
C ALA A 19 17.99 53.69 6.66
N CYS A 20 18.27 52.91 5.63
CA CYS A 20 17.21 52.26 4.85
C CYS A 20 17.26 50.72 4.77
N GLU A 21 18.09 50.01 5.54
CA GLU A 21 18.09 48.55 5.47
C GLU A 21 16.86 47.89 6.12
N GLY A 22 16.23 48.54 7.11
CA GLY A 22 15.04 47.95 7.78
C GLY A 22 13.69 48.39 7.20
N SER A 23 13.66 49.33 6.20
CA SER A 23 12.42 49.93 5.68
C SER A 23 12.04 49.46 4.27
N LEU A 24 12.84 48.56 3.69
CA LEU A 24 12.63 48.04 2.33
C LEU A 24 12.18 46.58 2.31
N GLU A 25 11.99 45.95 3.45
CA GLU A 25 11.29 44.68 3.50
C GLU A 25 9.78 44.93 3.38
N PRO A 26 9.17 44.62 2.24
CA PRO A 26 7.74 44.78 2.12
C PRO A 26 7.07 43.84 3.11
N HIS A 27 6.35 44.35 4.09
CA HIS A 27 5.38 43.56 4.85
C HIS A 27 4.30 43.14 3.86
N LEU A 28 4.43 41.94 3.32
CA LEU A 28 3.46 41.35 2.42
C LEU A 28 2.23 40.94 3.26
N TYR A 29 1.27 41.86 3.39
CA TYR A 29 -0.02 41.54 4.00
C TYR A 29 -0.78 40.60 3.06
N GLY A 30 -1.08 39.40 3.53
CA GLY A 30 -1.87 38.38 2.79
C GLY A 30 -1.05 37.41 1.94
N VAL A 31 0.28 37.44 2.02
CA VAL A 31 1.13 36.36 1.46
C VAL A 31 1.75 35.57 2.62
N VAL A 32 1.61 34.28 2.56
CA VAL A 32 2.27 33.37 3.51
C VAL A 32 3.74 33.25 3.08
N ASP A 33 4.65 33.68 3.94
CA ASP A 33 6.08 33.50 3.78
C ASP A 33 6.64 32.63 4.94
N THR A 34 7.92 32.28 4.87
CA THR A 34 8.57 31.45 5.90
C THR A 34 8.64 32.14 7.27
N GLY A 35 8.48 33.46 7.35
CA GLY A 35 8.49 34.21 8.60
C GLY A 35 7.14 34.25 9.32
N ASN A 36 6.03 33.96 8.61
CA ASN A 36 4.68 34.02 9.17
C ASN A 36 3.89 32.71 9.08
N ALA A 37 4.44 31.68 8.42
CA ALA A 37 3.75 30.42 8.09
C ALA A 37 3.52 29.48 9.28
N PHE A 38 4.08 29.76 10.49
CA PHE A 38 4.04 28.87 11.64
C PHE A 38 3.72 29.59 12.95
N ASN A 39 3.03 30.72 12.91
CA ASN A 39 2.84 31.59 14.08
C ASN A 39 1.54 31.31 14.86
N THR A 40 0.58 30.66 14.25
CA THR A 40 -0.73 30.36 14.86
C THR A 40 -1.09 28.86 14.74
N PRO A 41 -2.02 28.34 15.57
CA PRO A 41 -2.53 26.99 15.40
C PRO A 41 -3.11 26.71 14.00
N ALA A 42 -3.72 27.71 13.37
CA ALA A 42 -4.24 27.59 12.01
C ALA A 42 -3.11 27.40 10.97
N ASP A 43 -1.99 28.10 11.18
CA ASP A 43 -0.81 27.93 10.30
C ASP A 43 -0.23 26.50 10.43
N LEU A 44 -0.12 25.97 11.67
CA LEU A 44 0.34 24.61 11.88
C LEU A 44 -0.60 23.58 11.23
N SER A 45 -1.91 23.80 11.35
CA SER A 45 -2.91 22.96 10.67
C SER A 45 -2.74 23.03 9.14
N ALA A 46 -2.61 24.21 8.59
CA ALA A 46 -2.44 24.40 7.14
C ALA A 46 -1.15 23.75 6.61
N ALA A 47 -0.04 23.91 7.34
CA ALA A 47 1.23 23.27 7.01
C ALA A 47 1.13 21.73 7.04
N THR A 48 0.39 21.18 8.02
CA THR A 48 0.13 19.74 8.12
C THR A 48 -0.75 19.28 6.95
N VAL A 49 -1.85 19.99 6.65
CA VAL A 49 -2.75 19.65 5.51
C VAL A 49 -2.01 19.66 4.19
N ALA A 50 -1.03 20.57 4.01
CA ALA A 50 -0.21 20.59 2.79
C ALA A 50 0.55 19.28 2.55
N LEU A 51 0.92 18.54 3.61
CA LEU A 51 1.57 17.25 3.49
C LEU A 51 0.58 16.14 3.08
N TYR A 52 -0.66 16.22 3.51
CA TYR A 52 -1.71 15.29 3.02
C TYR A 52 -2.03 15.51 1.54
N TYR A 53 -1.87 16.74 1.03
CA TYR A 53 -2.04 17.03 -0.40
C TYR A 53 -1.08 16.20 -1.27
N GLU A 54 0.10 15.87 -0.77
CA GLU A 54 1.07 15.05 -1.47
C GLU A 54 0.58 13.60 -1.73
N LEU A 55 -0.38 13.11 -0.94
CA LEU A 55 -1.06 11.84 -1.18
C LEU A 55 -2.00 11.90 -2.39
N ARG A 56 -2.40 13.10 -2.80
CA ARG A 56 -3.40 13.37 -3.84
C ARG A 56 -2.81 13.84 -5.16
N GLN A 57 -1.50 13.85 -5.31
CA GLN A 57 -0.86 14.43 -6.51
C GLN A 57 -1.43 13.87 -7.80
N LYS A 58 -1.64 14.76 -8.76
CA LYS A 58 -2.23 14.49 -10.07
C LYS A 58 -1.34 13.65 -10.98
N GLY A 59 -1.97 13.00 -11.93
CA GLY A 59 -1.32 12.19 -12.94
C GLY A 59 -0.89 10.85 -12.36
N TRP A 60 0.36 10.51 -12.53
CA TRP A 60 0.98 9.27 -12.02
C TRP A 60 1.29 9.33 -10.53
N GLY A 61 0.55 10.16 -9.78
CA GLY A 61 0.71 10.37 -8.35
C GLY A 61 0.58 9.09 -7.54
N PRO A 62 1.21 9.04 -6.35
CA PRO A 62 1.50 7.74 -5.73
C PRO A 62 0.27 7.00 -5.20
N TYR A 63 -0.77 7.69 -4.70
CA TYR A 63 -1.76 6.99 -3.86
C TYR A 63 -3.23 7.11 -4.28
N LEU A 64 -3.68 8.26 -4.77
CA LEU A 64 -5.11 8.49 -4.98
C LEU A 64 -5.69 7.75 -6.18
N PHE A 65 -4.94 7.64 -7.28
CA PHE A 65 -5.43 7.09 -8.54
C PHE A 65 -5.06 5.62 -8.72
N CYS A 66 -5.95 4.82 -9.32
CA CYS A 66 -5.67 3.44 -9.70
C CYS A 66 -4.62 3.28 -10.82
N ASP A 67 -4.20 4.37 -11.43
CA ASP A 67 -3.08 4.44 -12.37
C ASP A 67 -1.81 5.03 -11.74
N GLY A 68 -1.84 5.27 -10.43
CA GLY A 68 -0.68 5.71 -9.66
C GLY A 68 0.38 4.63 -9.52
N SER A 69 1.62 5.08 -9.27
CA SER A 69 2.77 4.17 -9.22
C SER A 69 2.64 3.10 -8.14
N SER A 70 2.08 3.41 -6.96
CA SER A 70 1.88 2.42 -5.90
C SER A 70 0.90 1.34 -6.33
N PHE A 71 -0.23 1.72 -6.95
CA PHE A 71 -1.21 0.76 -7.46
C PHE A 71 -0.60 -0.17 -8.50
N VAL A 72 0.17 0.37 -9.46
CA VAL A 72 0.79 -0.45 -10.51
C VAL A 72 1.81 -1.42 -9.93
N MET A 73 2.63 -0.98 -8.98
CA MET A 73 3.65 -1.83 -8.36
C MET A 73 3.06 -2.86 -7.40
N ASP A 74 2.01 -2.51 -6.66
CA ASP A 74 1.43 -3.38 -5.64
C ASP A 74 0.35 -4.32 -6.21
N GLU A 75 -0.55 -3.82 -7.06
CA GLU A 75 -1.73 -4.55 -7.52
C GLU A 75 -1.52 -5.20 -8.90
N VAL A 76 -0.99 -4.46 -9.88
CA VAL A 76 -0.81 -4.98 -11.25
C VAL A 76 0.27 -6.07 -11.30
N SER A 77 1.19 -6.10 -10.33
CA SER A 77 2.20 -7.16 -10.20
C SER A 77 1.67 -8.46 -9.58
N THR A 78 0.37 -8.53 -9.27
CA THR A 78 -0.27 -9.71 -8.67
C THR A 78 -1.19 -10.43 -9.67
N GLU A 79 -1.71 -11.60 -9.29
CA GLU A 79 -2.72 -12.31 -10.05
C GLU A 79 -4.13 -11.73 -9.93
N GLU A 80 -4.35 -10.77 -9.02
CA GLU A 80 -5.67 -10.18 -8.77
C GLU A 80 -6.06 -9.15 -9.83
N TRP A 81 -5.06 -8.55 -10.49
CA TRP A 81 -5.25 -7.50 -11.48
C TRP A 81 -4.52 -7.81 -12.78
N THR A 82 -5.13 -7.39 -13.88
CA THR A 82 -4.48 -7.30 -15.19
C THR A 82 -4.80 -5.96 -15.84
N THR A 83 -3.96 -5.54 -16.77
CA THR A 83 -4.10 -4.26 -17.45
C THR A 83 -4.06 -4.44 -18.96
N LYS A 84 -4.89 -3.66 -19.66
CA LYS A 84 -4.84 -3.52 -21.13
C LYS A 84 -3.85 -2.43 -21.57
N TRP A 85 -3.24 -1.76 -20.62
CA TRP A 85 -2.27 -0.68 -20.87
C TRP A 85 -0.84 -1.20 -20.92
N SER A 86 0.14 -0.30 -21.11
CA SER A 86 1.53 -0.63 -21.39
C SER A 86 2.35 -1.14 -20.18
N TRP A 87 1.72 -1.46 -19.05
CA TRP A 87 2.43 -1.90 -17.83
C TRP A 87 2.70 -3.40 -17.78
N VAL A 88 2.95 -3.99 -18.94
CA VAL A 88 3.18 -5.44 -19.10
C VAL A 88 4.42 -5.90 -18.32
N ALA A 89 5.40 -5.02 -18.11
CA ALA A 89 6.60 -5.34 -17.32
C ALA A 89 6.25 -5.74 -15.88
N PHE A 90 5.23 -5.12 -15.27
CA PHE A 90 4.76 -5.46 -13.92
C PHE A 90 3.99 -6.79 -13.90
N LEU A 91 3.17 -7.04 -14.92
CA LEU A 91 2.48 -8.34 -15.06
C LEU A 91 3.45 -9.52 -15.18
N ASN A 92 4.60 -9.29 -15.82
CA ASN A 92 5.58 -10.35 -16.12
C ASN A 92 6.76 -10.38 -15.14
N GLY A 93 6.82 -9.47 -14.16
CA GLY A 93 7.96 -9.36 -13.25
C GLY A 93 9.28 -8.93 -13.92
N SER A 94 9.20 -8.20 -15.05
CA SER A 94 10.36 -7.79 -15.86
C SER A 94 10.70 -6.31 -15.80
N TRP A 95 10.17 -5.59 -14.80
CA TRP A 95 10.48 -4.17 -14.60
C TRP A 95 11.95 -3.94 -14.22
N THR A 96 12.42 -2.74 -14.47
CA THR A 96 13.77 -2.30 -14.16
C THR A 96 13.76 -0.95 -13.45
N ASP A 97 14.92 -0.50 -12.98
CA ASP A 97 15.12 0.85 -12.43
C ASP A 97 14.86 1.97 -13.45
N ALA A 98 14.81 1.63 -14.75
CA ALA A 98 14.47 2.57 -15.81
C ALA A 98 12.97 2.82 -15.95
N ASP A 99 12.13 1.97 -15.35
CA ASP A 99 10.68 2.05 -15.45
C ASP A 99 10.12 3.33 -14.84
N GLN A 100 9.18 3.95 -15.56
CA GLN A 100 8.61 5.24 -15.14
C GLN A 100 7.87 5.13 -13.81
N MET A 101 7.19 3.99 -13.52
CA MET A 101 6.48 3.78 -12.28
C MET A 101 7.45 3.67 -11.11
N VAL A 102 8.52 2.89 -11.27
CA VAL A 102 9.57 2.73 -10.26
C VAL A 102 10.23 4.07 -9.96
N LYS A 103 10.69 4.80 -10.98
CA LYS A 103 11.28 6.14 -10.80
C LYS A 103 10.30 7.16 -10.27
N GLY A 104 9.07 7.13 -10.78
CA GLY A 104 8.02 8.07 -10.42
C GLY A 104 7.71 8.00 -8.94
N PHE A 105 7.45 6.81 -8.41
CA PHE A 105 7.12 6.64 -7.00
C PHE A 105 8.23 7.16 -6.07
N TYR A 106 9.49 6.82 -6.38
CA TYR A 106 10.63 7.31 -5.63
C TYR A 106 10.73 8.84 -5.67
N ASN A 107 10.69 9.42 -6.86
CA ASN A 107 10.90 10.86 -7.06
C ASN A 107 9.77 11.71 -6.46
N TRP A 108 8.55 11.18 -6.37
CA TRP A 108 7.42 11.89 -5.77
C TRP A 108 7.33 11.68 -4.26
N THR A 109 7.74 10.52 -3.75
CA THR A 109 7.60 10.18 -2.33
C THR A 109 8.79 10.63 -1.49
N ALA A 110 10.02 10.47 -1.97
CA ALA A 110 11.21 10.81 -1.20
C ALA A 110 11.30 12.30 -0.78
N PRO A 111 10.94 13.29 -1.61
CA PRO A 111 10.94 14.71 -1.18
C PRO A 111 9.99 14.98 -0.01
N ASN A 112 8.94 14.19 0.17
CA ASN A 112 7.96 14.41 1.24
C ASN A 112 8.54 14.11 2.62
N ILE A 113 9.52 13.22 2.72
CA ILE A 113 10.27 12.96 3.97
C ILE A 113 11.01 14.24 4.38
N THR A 114 11.70 14.89 3.46
CA THR A 114 12.39 16.16 3.70
C THR A 114 11.41 17.28 4.06
N ARG A 115 10.25 17.36 3.36
CA ARG A 115 9.19 18.33 3.69
C ARG A 115 8.64 18.11 5.10
N CYS A 116 8.41 16.86 5.50
CA CYS A 116 8.02 16.56 6.88
C CYS A 116 9.09 16.98 7.87
N THR A 117 10.37 16.71 7.60
CA THR A 117 11.50 17.14 8.45
C THR A 117 11.55 18.66 8.60
N TYR A 118 11.43 19.39 7.49
CA TYR A 118 11.33 20.85 7.49
C TYR A 118 10.14 21.34 8.34
N THR A 119 8.96 20.76 8.13
CA THR A 119 7.73 21.18 8.81
C THR A 119 7.84 20.95 10.32
N ILE A 120 8.36 19.79 10.76
CA ILE A 120 8.60 19.52 12.20
C ILE A 120 9.55 20.58 12.78
N ALA A 121 10.69 20.83 12.15
CA ALA A 121 11.66 21.80 12.63
C ALA A 121 11.06 23.20 12.79
N LYS A 122 10.24 23.64 11.80
CA LYS A 122 9.55 24.94 11.87
C LYS A 122 8.45 24.97 12.93
N MET A 123 7.75 23.88 13.14
CA MET A 123 6.76 23.77 14.22
C MET A 123 7.42 23.82 15.61
N GLU A 124 8.60 23.25 15.77
CA GLU A 124 9.37 23.32 17.03
C GLU A 124 9.79 24.77 17.38
N GLU A 125 10.17 25.56 16.37
CA GLU A 125 10.50 27.00 16.51
C GLU A 125 9.25 27.89 16.72
N SER A 126 8.05 27.39 16.48
CA SER A 126 6.80 28.15 16.53
C SER A 126 6.50 28.69 17.95
N PRO A 127 5.94 29.93 18.07
CA PRO A 127 5.47 30.49 19.33
C PRO A 127 4.19 29.86 19.86
N VAL A 128 3.54 28.96 19.13
CA VAL A 128 2.34 28.23 19.53
C VAL A 128 2.59 27.39 20.77
N THR A 129 1.59 27.22 21.63
CA THR A 129 1.71 26.45 22.87
C THR A 129 2.15 25.00 22.59
N GLN A 130 2.97 24.45 23.49
CA GLN A 130 3.59 23.13 23.29
C GLN A 130 2.55 22.03 23.03
N SER A 131 1.46 21.99 23.78
CA SER A 131 0.42 20.95 23.61
C SER A 131 -0.24 20.95 22.22
N VAL A 132 -0.36 22.13 21.60
CA VAL A 132 -0.88 22.24 20.22
C VAL A 132 0.19 21.83 19.21
N LYS A 133 1.46 22.23 19.44
CA LYS A 133 2.59 21.81 18.61
C LYS A 133 2.73 20.28 18.62
N ASP A 134 2.67 19.67 19.79
CA ASP A 134 2.85 18.22 19.96
C ASP A 134 1.86 17.41 19.12
N LEU A 135 0.60 17.87 19.01
CA LEU A 135 -0.40 17.22 18.18
C LEU A 135 -0.03 17.26 16.69
N TYR A 136 0.29 18.45 16.16
CA TYR A 136 0.62 18.57 14.73
C TYR A 136 1.98 17.94 14.40
N ILE A 137 2.96 18.03 15.28
CA ILE A 137 4.25 17.33 15.14
C ILE A 137 4.03 15.82 15.09
N ALA A 138 3.13 15.26 15.92
CA ALA A 138 2.81 13.84 15.90
C ALA A 138 2.17 13.40 14.57
N GLU A 139 1.26 14.21 14.02
CA GLU A 139 0.70 13.94 12.68
C GLU A 139 1.81 13.94 11.60
N VAL A 140 2.68 14.95 11.60
CA VAL A 140 3.75 15.06 10.62
C VAL A 140 4.78 13.93 10.78
N ARG A 141 5.09 13.49 12.01
CA ARG A 141 5.94 12.32 12.27
C ARG A 141 5.32 11.05 11.68
N ALA A 142 4.02 10.84 11.91
CA ALA A 142 3.32 9.68 11.34
C ALA A 142 3.33 9.71 9.81
N LEU A 143 3.09 10.85 9.17
CA LEU A 143 3.19 11.02 7.72
C LEU A 143 4.60 10.79 7.19
N ARG A 144 5.63 11.31 7.90
CA ARG A 144 7.03 11.09 7.54
C ARG A 144 7.39 9.60 7.56
N ALA A 145 6.98 8.91 8.61
CA ALA A 145 7.18 7.47 8.75
C ALA A 145 6.39 6.68 7.70
N PHE A 146 5.17 7.10 7.36
CA PHE A 146 4.39 6.54 6.27
C PHE A 146 5.15 6.59 4.94
N PHE A 147 5.58 7.78 4.50
CA PHE A 147 6.35 7.93 3.25
C PHE A 147 7.64 7.12 3.27
N MET A 148 8.32 7.09 4.42
CA MET A 148 9.56 6.35 4.58
C MET A 148 9.36 4.84 4.52
N PHE A 149 8.32 4.31 5.16
CA PHE A 149 8.02 2.88 5.13
C PHE A 149 7.65 2.42 3.73
N ASP A 150 6.83 3.19 3.01
CA ASP A 150 6.46 2.85 1.63
C ASP A 150 7.66 2.81 0.68
N LEU A 151 8.60 3.72 0.85
CA LEU A 151 9.86 3.65 0.10
C LEU A 151 10.73 2.49 0.55
N TYR A 152 10.83 2.26 1.87
CA TYR A 152 11.65 1.19 2.43
C TYR A 152 11.20 -0.19 1.97
N ARG A 153 9.89 -0.48 1.98
CA ARG A 153 9.35 -1.78 1.55
C ARG A 153 9.58 -2.08 0.07
N LEU A 154 9.72 -1.05 -0.77
CA LEU A 154 9.89 -1.20 -2.22
C LEU A 154 11.35 -1.10 -2.67
N TYR A 155 12.17 -0.25 -2.04
CA TYR A 155 13.54 0.04 -2.48
C TYR A 155 14.61 -0.35 -1.46
N GLY A 156 14.20 -0.85 -0.29
CA GLY A 156 15.09 -1.07 0.83
C GLY A 156 15.58 0.25 1.44
N PRO A 157 16.66 0.22 2.25
CA PRO A 157 17.24 1.42 2.84
C PRO A 157 17.68 2.41 1.76
N MET A 158 17.30 3.68 1.90
CA MET A 158 17.64 4.72 0.93
C MET A 158 18.16 5.99 1.61
N PRO A 159 19.00 6.80 0.93
CA PRO A 159 19.42 8.10 1.43
C PRO A 159 18.22 9.03 1.67
N MET A 160 18.19 9.69 2.82
CA MET A 160 17.12 10.60 3.22
C MET A 160 17.70 11.82 3.95
N ILE A 161 17.00 12.95 3.87
CA ILE A 161 17.35 14.16 4.63
C ILE A 161 16.45 14.21 5.86
N LEU A 162 17.03 13.85 7.01
CA LEU A 162 16.36 13.84 8.31
C LEU A 162 16.90 14.94 9.25
N GLU A 163 18.01 15.57 8.88
CA GLU A 163 18.62 16.66 9.60
C GLU A 163 17.87 17.96 9.36
N ALA A 164 17.41 18.62 10.43
CA ALA A 164 16.64 19.86 10.36
C ALA A 164 17.39 20.97 9.59
N ASP A 165 18.68 21.14 9.85
CA ASP A 165 19.52 22.16 9.19
C ASP A 165 19.56 21.94 7.67
N GLN A 166 19.67 20.70 7.21
CA GLN A 166 19.68 20.39 5.78
C GLN A 166 18.31 20.55 5.14
N ALA A 167 17.24 20.32 5.89
CA ALA A 167 15.89 20.54 5.40
C ALA A 167 15.54 22.05 5.31
N ILE A 168 16.08 22.88 6.23
CA ILE A 168 15.82 24.34 6.27
C ILE A 168 16.76 25.10 5.33
N ASN A 169 18.05 24.78 5.37
CA ASN A 169 19.11 25.44 4.62
C ASN A 169 19.91 24.41 3.81
N PRO A 170 19.35 23.89 2.71
CA PRO A 170 19.97 22.81 1.96
C PRO A 170 21.36 23.23 1.41
N ASP A 171 22.38 22.46 1.77
CA ASP A 171 23.69 22.53 1.13
C ASP A 171 23.63 21.75 -0.18
N PRO A 172 23.89 22.38 -1.34
CA PRO A 172 23.88 21.69 -2.64
C PRO A 172 24.89 20.54 -2.75
N ASP A 173 25.94 20.59 -1.95
CA ASP A 173 27.00 19.56 -1.93
C ASP A 173 26.73 18.44 -0.88
N TYR A 174 25.72 18.61 -0.03
CA TYR A 174 25.34 17.59 0.95
C TYR A 174 24.81 16.33 0.25
N LYS A 175 25.37 15.20 0.63
CA LYS A 175 24.96 13.89 0.14
C LYS A 175 24.62 13.01 1.33
N PRO A 176 23.33 12.78 1.59
CA PRO A 176 22.94 11.85 2.66
C PRO A 176 23.51 10.47 2.39
N TYR A 177 24.03 9.82 3.41
CA TYR A 177 24.49 8.44 3.31
C TYR A 177 23.28 7.48 3.20
N ARG A 178 23.53 6.30 2.67
CA ARG A 178 22.54 5.22 2.66
C ARG A 178 22.54 4.55 4.02
N PRO A 179 21.45 4.60 4.78
CA PRO A 179 21.37 3.96 6.09
C PRO A 179 21.34 2.43 5.96
N THR A 180 21.58 1.73 7.06
CA THR A 180 21.29 0.30 7.19
C THR A 180 19.80 0.06 7.42
N SER A 181 19.33 -1.19 7.23
CA SER A 181 17.94 -1.56 7.58
C SER A 181 17.65 -1.37 9.07
N GLU A 182 18.64 -1.60 9.94
CA GLU A 182 18.52 -1.39 11.39
C GLU A 182 18.32 0.09 11.73
N GLU A 183 19.07 1.00 11.09
CA GLU A 183 18.90 2.46 11.28
C GLU A 183 17.53 2.92 10.81
N VAL A 184 17.08 2.44 9.64
CA VAL A 184 15.72 2.73 9.14
C VAL A 184 14.65 2.19 10.09
N GLY A 185 14.80 0.97 10.56
CA GLY A 185 13.88 0.35 11.50
C GLY A 185 13.81 1.08 12.84
N THR A 186 14.95 1.47 13.39
CA THR A 186 15.03 2.26 14.62
C THR A 186 14.31 3.61 14.45
N PHE A 187 14.53 4.26 13.30
CA PHE A 187 13.84 5.51 13.00
C PHE A 187 12.33 5.32 12.89
N LEU A 188 11.87 4.37 12.05
CA LEU A 188 10.44 4.11 11.84
C LEU A 188 9.71 3.77 13.15
N THR A 189 10.29 2.88 13.96
CA THR A 189 9.67 2.47 15.23
C THR A 189 9.61 3.61 16.23
N THR A 190 10.65 4.44 16.29
CA THR A 190 10.70 5.62 17.17
C THR A 190 9.66 6.68 16.75
N GLU A 191 9.60 6.99 15.45
CA GLU A 191 8.67 7.99 14.93
C GLU A 191 7.20 7.56 15.10
N LEU A 192 6.87 6.32 14.72
CA LEU A 192 5.52 5.80 14.79
C LEU A 192 5.04 5.61 16.24
N ARG A 193 5.93 5.19 17.15
CA ARG A 193 5.58 5.08 18.57
C ARG A 193 5.32 6.46 19.18
N ALA A 194 6.23 7.42 18.95
CA ALA A 194 6.04 8.79 19.44
C ALA A 194 4.78 9.44 18.87
N ALA A 195 4.47 9.21 17.59
CA ALA A 195 3.24 9.68 16.99
C ALA A 195 2.00 9.02 17.63
N ALA A 196 1.99 7.70 17.79
CA ALA A 196 0.89 6.97 18.40
C ALA A 196 0.61 7.39 19.85
N ASP A 197 1.65 7.73 20.60
CA ASP A 197 1.51 8.17 22.00
C ASP A 197 0.85 9.55 22.12
N ALA A 198 1.05 10.43 21.15
CA ALA A 198 0.53 11.80 21.16
C ALA A 198 -0.79 11.96 20.37
N LEU A 199 -1.04 11.11 19.37
CA LEU A 199 -2.23 11.20 18.54
C LEU A 199 -3.49 10.69 19.25
N PRO A 200 -4.66 11.33 19.03
CA PRO A 200 -5.92 10.83 19.51
C PRO A 200 -6.39 9.58 18.73
N VAL A 201 -7.27 8.80 19.35
CA VAL A 201 -7.92 7.66 18.68
C VAL A 201 -8.84 8.12 17.56
N GLU A 202 -9.46 9.28 17.71
CA GLU A 202 -10.32 9.92 16.72
C GLU A 202 -9.89 11.38 16.54
N GLN A 203 -9.70 11.79 15.31
CA GLN A 203 -9.39 13.19 14.96
C GLN A 203 -10.67 14.02 14.79
N ALA A 204 -10.56 15.32 15.06
CA ALA A 204 -11.68 16.24 14.86
C ALA A 204 -12.08 16.38 13.38
N GLU A 205 -11.12 16.20 12.47
CA GLU A 205 -11.32 16.22 11.03
C GLU A 205 -11.06 14.82 10.45
N TYR A 206 -12.07 14.27 9.79
CA TYR A 206 -11.96 12.98 9.12
C TYR A 206 -10.87 12.99 8.03
N GLY A 207 -10.16 11.89 7.90
CA GLY A 207 -9.04 11.74 6.96
C GLY A 207 -7.67 12.13 7.52
N ARG A 208 -7.60 12.76 8.71
CA ARG A 208 -6.34 12.96 9.42
C ARG A 208 -5.87 11.65 10.07
N ILE A 209 -4.54 11.47 10.09
CA ILE A 209 -3.93 10.27 10.69
C ILE A 209 -4.21 10.21 12.19
N THR A 210 -4.57 9.03 12.67
CA THR A 210 -4.98 8.77 14.05
C THR A 210 -3.95 7.91 14.77
N LYS A 211 -4.10 7.76 16.10
CA LYS A 211 -3.32 6.78 16.88
C LYS A 211 -3.35 5.39 16.24
N GLY A 212 -4.52 4.92 15.88
CA GLY A 212 -4.67 3.58 15.29
C GLY A 212 -3.99 3.45 13.94
N ALA A 213 -4.01 4.49 13.10
CA ALA A 213 -3.30 4.49 11.83
C ALA A 213 -1.77 4.48 12.03
N ALA A 214 -1.23 5.27 12.98
CA ALA A 214 0.19 5.26 13.31
C ALA A 214 0.65 3.88 13.82
N LEU A 215 -0.13 3.26 14.70
CA LEU A 215 0.11 1.88 15.19
C LEU A 215 0.01 0.86 14.05
N HIS A 216 -0.88 1.07 13.08
CA HIS A 216 -1.01 0.16 11.95
C HIS A 216 0.23 0.20 11.03
N TYR A 217 0.82 1.38 10.78
CA TYR A 217 2.10 1.46 10.06
C TYR A 217 3.25 0.81 10.84
N LEU A 218 3.23 0.92 12.17
CA LEU A 218 4.19 0.20 13.02
C LEU A 218 3.99 -1.32 12.91
N LEU A 219 2.74 -1.79 12.90
CA LEU A 219 2.39 -3.19 12.68
C LEU A 219 2.86 -3.66 11.29
N LYS A 220 2.60 -2.89 10.23
CA LYS A 220 3.08 -3.20 8.86
C LYS A 220 4.60 -3.34 8.81
N TYR A 221 5.33 -2.45 9.48
CA TYR A 221 6.78 -2.55 9.58
C TYR A 221 7.21 -3.86 10.27
N TYR A 222 6.63 -4.19 11.41
CA TYR A 222 6.97 -5.42 12.12
C TYR A 222 6.61 -6.68 11.32
N MET A 223 5.50 -6.69 10.59
CA MET A 223 5.15 -7.77 9.68
C MET A 223 6.16 -7.90 8.53
N HIS A 224 6.57 -6.78 7.93
CA HIS A 224 7.58 -6.75 6.86
C HIS A 224 8.91 -7.34 7.32
N GLU A 225 9.37 -6.99 8.52
CA GLU A 225 10.61 -7.48 9.12
C GLU A 225 10.45 -8.84 9.83
N LYS A 226 9.28 -9.46 9.73
CA LYS A 226 8.97 -10.74 10.40
C LYS A 226 9.21 -10.72 11.91
N GLN A 227 9.03 -9.57 12.53
CA GLN A 227 9.11 -9.38 13.98
C GLN A 227 7.78 -9.77 14.64
N TRP A 228 7.44 -11.06 14.56
CA TRP A 228 6.11 -11.60 14.86
C TRP A 228 5.58 -11.25 16.25
N GLN A 229 6.46 -11.25 17.28
CA GLN A 229 6.06 -10.90 18.64
C GLN A 229 5.67 -9.42 18.75
N ASN A 230 6.47 -8.51 18.17
CA ASN A 230 6.17 -7.08 18.15
C ASN A 230 4.91 -6.79 17.33
N ALA A 231 4.72 -7.52 16.23
CA ALA A 231 3.52 -7.43 15.41
C ALA A 231 2.27 -7.85 16.20
N LEU A 232 2.33 -8.98 16.91
CA LEU A 232 1.23 -9.46 17.74
C LEU A 232 0.86 -8.49 18.86
N GLU A 233 1.85 -7.92 19.54
CA GLU A 233 1.66 -6.92 20.60
C GLU A 233 1.01 -5.65 20.05
N THR A 234 1.51 -5.15 18.91
CA THR A 234 0.97 -3.95 18.27
C THR A 234 -0.47 -4.17 17.74
N ALA A 235 -0.75 -5.34 17.14
CA ALA A 235 -2.11 -5.68 16.73
C ALA A 235 -3.07 -5.73 17.94
N ASN A 236 -2.62 -6.31 19.06
CA ASN A 236 -3.41 -6.32 20.29
C ASN A 236 -3.64 -4.91 20.85
N GLU A 237 -2.66 -4.01 20.76
CA GLU A 237 -2.81 -2.60 21.16
C GLU A 237 -3.88 -1.90 20.32
N ILE A 238 -3.87 -2.08 18.99
CA ILE A 238 -4.90 -1.52 18.09
C ILE A 238 -6.29 -2.05 18.45
N ILE A 239 -6.42 -3.37 18.64
CA ILE A 239 -7.68 -4.00 19.04
C ILE A 239 -8.14 -3.47 20.40
N GLY A 240 -7.21 -3.28 21.33
CA GLY A 240 -7.45 -2.75 22.67
C GLY A 240 -7.93 -1.29 22.71
N LEU A 241 -7.82 -0.54 21.61
CA LEU A 241 -8.44 0.80 21.50
C LEU A 241 -9.97 0.74 21.54
N ASN A 242 -10.56 -0.41 21.19
CA ASN A 242 -12.02 -0.63 21.14
C ASN A 242 -12.74 0.44 20.30
N TYR A 243 -12.11 0.90 19.25
CA TYR A 243 -12.62 1.95 18.36
C TYR A 243 -13.02 1.43 17.00
N TYR A 244 -12.22 0.48 16.46
CA TYR A 244 -12.41 -0.08 15.12
C TYR A 244 -13.29 -1.32 15.16
N GLU A 245 -14.09 -1.49 14.11
CA GLU A 245 -15.01 -2.62 13.95
C GLU A 245 -15.02 -3.10 12.50
N LEU A 246 -15.27 -4.38 12.26
CA LEU A 246 -15.54 -4.88 10.91
C LEU A 246 -16.91 -4.43 10.43
N GLU A 247 -16.98 -3.76 9.29
CA GLU A 247 -18.25 -3.47 8.63
C GLU A 247 -18.98 -4.77 8.26
N LYS A 248 -20.29 -4.78 8.47
CA LYS A 248 -21.10 -5.99 8.21
C LYS A 248 -21.28 -6.26 6.73
N ASP A 249 -21.45 -5.20 5.95
CA ASP A 249 -21.53 -5.30 4.49
C ASP A 249 -20.20 -4.90 3.86
N TYR A 250 -19.58 -5.85 3.17
CA TYR A 250 -18.29 -5.60 2.55
C TYR A 250 -18.32 -4.48 1.50
N ALA A 251 -19.41 -4.37 0.74
CA ALA A 251 -19.55 -3.34 -0.29
C ALA A 251 -19.63 -1.94 0.30
N SER A 252 -20.23 -1.81 1.49
CA SER A 252 -20.41 -0.51 2.15
C SER A 252 -19.09 0.11 2.63
N ILE A 253 -18.06 -0.71 2.87
CA ILE A 253 -16.75 -0.22 3.35
C ILE A 253 -16.18 0.88 2.44
N PHE A 254 -16.33 0.69 1.12
CA PHE A 254 -15.70 1.52 0.09
C PHE A 254 -16.65 2.53 -0.55
N SER A 255 -17.89 2.58 -0.09
CA SER A 255 -18.93 3.44 -0.64
C SER A 255 -18.73 4.89 -0.21
N ALA A 256 -18.90 5.84 -1.14
CA ALA A 256 -18.91 7.28 -0.85
C ALA A 256 -20.01 7.67 0.16
N GLN A 257 -21.08 6.86 0.32
CA GLN A 257 -22.15 7.11 1.29
C GLN A 257 -21.83 6.59 2.69
N ASN A 258 -20.74 5.84 2.88
CA ASN A 258 -20.34 5.29 4.17
C ASN A 258 -18.87 5.62 4.52
N GLU A 259 -18.39 6.77 4.08
CA GLU A 259 -17.07 7.26 4.46
C GLU A 259 -16.99 7.49 5.98
N GLY A 260 -15.80 7.31 6.54
CA GLY A 260 -15.59 7.42 7.98
C GLY A 260 -16.15 6.26 8.79
N ASN A 261 -16.53 5.13 8.16
CA ASN A 261 -16.94 3.94 8.89
C ASN A 261 -15.82 3.40 9.79
N LYS A 262 -16.20 2.60 10.78
CA LYS A 262 -15.28 2.13 11.84
C LYS A 262 -14.25 1.09 11.37
N GLU A 263 -14.33 0.60 10.15
CA GLU A 263 -13.31 -0.28 9.60
C GLU A 263 -12.15 0.51 8.95
N LEU A 264 -12.38 1.76 8.52
CA LEU A 264 -11.35 2.58 7.89
C LEU A 264 -10.36 3.12 8.92
N MET A 265 -9.07 2.94 8.66
CA MET A 265 -8.00 3.41 9.52
C MET A 265 -7.24 4.59 8.93
N PHE A 266 -6.98 4.54 7.62
CA PHE A 266 -6.36 5.64 6.90
C PHE A 266 -6.85 5.67 5.45
N VAL A 267 -7.17 6.88 4.97
CA VAL A 267 -7.72 7.11 3.64
C VAL A 267 -7.10 8.34 2.99
N VAL A 268 -7.12 8.38 1.66
CA VAL A 268 -6.92 9.60 0.90
C VAL A 268 -8.29 10.09 0.46
N ARG A 269 -8.71 11.23 0.99
CA ARG A 269 -10.02 11.79 0.73
C ARG A 269 -10.21 12.22 -0.73
N ALA A 270 -11.40 12.00 -1.25
CA ALA A 270 -11.81 12.41 -2.58
C ALA A 270 -13.16 13.13 -2.56
N GLU A 271 -13.45 13.91 -3.59
CA GLU A 271 -14.72 14.57 -3.82
C GLU A 271 -15.08 14.37 -5.31
N PRO A 272 -16.35 14.21 -5.71
CA PRO A 272 -16.72 13.92 -7.11
C PRO A 272 -16.59 15.15 -8.03
N LEU A 273 -15.48 15.85 -7.90
CA LEU A 273 -15.16 17.09 -8.61
C LEU A 273 -13.83 16.96 -9.37
N ALA A 274 -13.72 17.69 -10.47
CA ALA A 274 -12.46 17.80 -11.20
C ALA A 274 -11.35 18.27 -10.26
N ASP A 275 -10.20 17.58 -10.31
CA ASP A 275 -9.03 17.83 -9.48
C ASP A 275 -9.15 17.42 -7.99
N TYR A 276 -10.34 17.04 -7.52
CA TYR A 276 -10.59 16.61 -6.15
C TYR A 276 -11.06 15.16 -6.04
N GLY A 277 -11.52 14.57 -7.15
CA GLY A 277 -11.92 13.17 -7.23
C GLY A 277 -10.76 12.22 -7.52
N ASN A 278 -11.11 10.95 -7.57
CA ASN A 278 -10.23 9.88 -8.06
C ASN A 278 -10.76 9.32 -9.38
N HIS A 279 -9.94 8.53 -10.08
CA HIS A 279 -10.26 7.88 -11.33
C HIS A 279 -10.47 6.37 -11.20
N THR A 280 -10.74 5.85 -9.99
CA THR A 280 -10.79 4.42 -9.74
C THR A 280 -11.74 3.70 -10.70
N TYR A 281 -12.99 4.16 -10.81
CA TYR A 281 -13.93 3.53 -11.74
C TYR A 281 -13.59 3.83 -13.21
N ALA A 282 -13.08 5.02 -13.53
CA ALA A 282 -12.75 5.38 -14.91
C ALA A 282 -11.68 4.45 -15.50
N ASN A 283 -10.70 4.05 -14.70
CA ASN A 283 -9.66 3.10 -15.09
C ASN A 283 -10.20 1.68 -15.38
N ILE A 284 -11.39 1.36 -14.85
CA ILE A 284 -12.01 0.03 -14.90
C ILE A 284 -13.12 -0.03 -15.95
N LEU A 285 -14.04 0.94 -15.96
CA LEU A 285 -15.27 0.89 -16.74
C LEU A 285 -15.01 0.92 -18.25
N PRO A 286 -15.77 0.14 -19.03
CA PRO A 286 -15.90 0.35 -20.48
C PRO A 286 -16.45 1.74 -20.81
N GLY A 287 -16.07 2.31 -21.95
CA GLY A 287 -16.52 3.64 -22.37
C GLY A 287 -18.04 3.78 -22.61
N ASP A 288 -18.71 2.66 -22.83
CA ASP A 288 -20.16 2.56 -23.02
C ASP A 288 -20.92 2.05 -21.78
N TYR A 289 -20.26 1.93 -20.63
CA TYR A 289 -20.91 1.53 -19.38
C TYR A 289 -22.03 2.49 -18.98
N ALA A 290 -23.23 1.97 -18.73
CA ALA A 290 -24.33 2.75 -18.18
C ALA A 290 -24.29 2.73 -16.64
N SER A 291 -24.19 3.90 -16.03
CA SER A 291 -24.28 3.99 -14.58
C SER A 291 -25.63 3.53 -14.06
N PRO A 292 -25.69 2.71 -12.99
CA PRO A 292 -26.95 2.30 -12.39
C PRO A 292 -27.72 3.47 -11.76
N TYR A 293 -27.07 4.60 -11.52
CA TYR A 293 -27.67 5.81 -10.92
C TYR A 293 -28.11 6.84 -11.96
N GLY A 294 -27.85 6.58 -13.25
CA GLY A 294 -28.21 7.50 -14.34
C GLY A 294 -27.30 8.73 -14.48
N ASN A 295 -26.27 8.86 -13.64
CA ASN A 295 -25.26 9.89 -13.79
C ASN A 295 -24.30 9.59 -14.96
N ILE A 296 -23.62 10.61 -15.46
CA ILE A 296 -22.69 10.48 -16.59
C ILE A 296 -21.34 10.03 -16.06
N VAL A 297 -20.97 8.79 -16.36
CA VAL A 297 -19.65 8.25 -16.09
C VAL A 297 -18.90 7.98 -17.38
N GLU A 298 -17.58 8.17 -17.35
CA GLU A 298 -16.66 7.89 -18.46
C GLU A 298 -15.66 6.83 -18.03
N GLY A 299 -15.49 5.81 -18.88
CA GLY A 299 -14.57 4.70 -18.62
C GLY A 299 -13.45 4.63 -19.66
N TRP A 300 -12.25 4.26 -19.21
CA TRP A 300 -11.06 4.08 -20.05
C TRP A 300 -10.71 2.61 -20.31
N SER A 301 -11.44 1.68 -19.67
CA SER A 301 -11.31 0.24 -19.90
C SER A 301 -9.89 -0.33 -19.68
N GLY A 302 -9.14 0.19 -18.73
CA GLY A 302 -7.72 -0.15 -18.54
C GLY A 302 -7.48 -1.42 -17.75
N HIS A 303 -8.24 -1.64 -16.68
CA HIS A 303 -7.99 -2.73 -15.74
C HIS A 303 -9.10 -3.77 -15.68
N ARG A 304 -8.71 -5.01 -15.39
CA ARG A 304 -9.61 -6.16 -15.18
C ARG A 304 -9.13 -7.03 -14.02
N MET A 305 -10.05 -7.74 -13.42
CA MET A 305 -9.77 -8.90 -12.59
C MET A 305 -9.66 -10.12 -13.51
N PRO A 306 -8.50 -10.79 -13.64
CA PRO A 306 -8.36 -11.95 -14.51
C PRO A 306 -9.41 -13.01 -14.21
N TRP A 307 -9.86 -13.74 -15.25
CA TRP A 307 -10.87 -14.79 -15.06
C TRP A 307 -10.39 -15.89 -14.12
N GLU A 308 -9.11 -16.22 -14.14
CA GLU A 308 -8.49 -17.21 -13.27
C GLU A 308 -8.65 -16.82 -11.81
N PHE A 309 -8.49 -15.53 -11.47
CA PHE A 309 -8.70 -15.05 -10.11
C PHE A 309 -10.19 -14.92 -9.77
N TYR A 310 -11.01 -14.39 -10.69
CA TYR A 310 -12.46 -14.30 -10.52
C TYR A 310 -13.10 -15.66 -10.19
N ASP A 311 -12.66 -16.72 -10.86
CA ASP A 311 -13.18 -18.07 -10.68
C ASP A 311 -12.76 -18.73 -9.36
N THR A 312 -11.83 -18.13 -8.62
CA THR A 312 -11.47 -18.59 -7.26
C THR A 312 -12.50 -18.22 -6.20
N PHE A 313 -13.37 -17.24 -6.49
CA PHE A 313 -14.43 -16.87 -5.55
C PHE A 313 -15.52 -17.92 -5.52
N ASP A 314 -15.90 -18.36 -4.32
CA ASP A 314 -17.10 -19.17 -4.12
C ASP A 314 -18.35 -18.43 -4.61
N GLU A 315 -19.33 -19.16 -5.15
CA GLU A 315 -20.58 -18.58 -5.66
C GLU A 315 -21.37 -17.79 -4.58
N ASN A 316 -21.22 -18.19 -3.32
CA ASN A 316 -21.87 -17.54 -2.18
C ASN A 316 -21.02 -16.43 -1.55
N ASP A 317 -19.81 -16.18 -2.05
CA ASP A 317 -18.97 -15.09 -1.58
C ASP A 317 -19.50 -13.76 -2.12
N ARG A 318 -20.02 -12.91 -1.25
CA ARG A 318 -20.63 -11.62 -1.62
C ARG A 318 -19.63 -10.67 -2.30
N ARG A 319 -18.34 -10.86 -2.07
CA ARG A 319 -17.29 -10.06 -2.73
C ARG A 319 -17.22 -10.32 -4.23
N ARG A 320 -17.62 -11.54 -4.69
CA ARG A 320 -17.70 -11.88 -6.10
C ARG A 320 -18.63 -10.95 -6.86
N ALA A 321 -19.73 -10.50 -6.26
CA ALA A 321 -20.67 -9.57 -6.90
C ALA A 321 -20.08 -8.18 -7.16
N LEU A 322 -18.98 -7.83 -6.49
CA LEU A 322 -18.25 -6.57 -6.73
C LEU A 322 -17.27 -6.68 -7.90
N ALA A 323 -17.07 -7.87 -8.43
CA ALA A 323 -16.36 -8.11 -9.69
C ALA A 323 -17.40 -8.45 -10.77
N GLN A 324 -17.80 -7.45 -11.57
CA GLN A 324 -18.87 -7.63 -12.56
C GLN A 324 -18.38 -8.35 -13.80
N ALA A 325 -18.93 -9.53 -14.07
CA ALA A 325 -18.70 -10.29 -15.31
C ALA A 325 -19.55 -9.78 -16.48
N GLU A 326 -20.62 -9.05 -16.16
CA GLU A 326 -21.56 -8.46 -17.12
C GLU A 326 -21.83 -7.00 -16.75
N TYR A 327 -22.18 -6.18 -17.72
CA TYR A 327 -22.64 -4.81 -17.48
C TYR A 327 -23.73 -4.39 -18.46
N THR A 328 -24.48 -3.35 -18.11
CA THR A 328 -25.43 -2.70 -19.03
C THR A 328 -24.72 -1.59 -19.77
N SER A 329 -24.77 -1.62 -21.09
CA SER A 329 -24.24 -0.55 -21.96
C SER A 329 -25.18 0.65 -22.04
N LYS A 330 -24.67 1.81 -22.47
CA LYS A 330 -25.47 3.03 -22.73
C LYS A 330 -26.58 2.82 -23.76
N SER A 331 -26.49 1.78 -24.59
CA SER A 331 -27.57 1.38 -25.49
C SER A 331 -28.66 0.54 -24.83
N GLY A 332 -28.52 0.17 -23.58
CA GLY A 332 -29.43 -0.71 -22.85
C GLY A 332 -29.17 -2.21 -23.04
N ALA A 333 -28.15 -2.58 -23.81
CA ALA A 333 -27.80 -3.99 -24.00
C ALA A 333 -26.95 -4.52 -22.82
N THR A 334 -27.21 -5.77 -22.43
CA THR A 334 -26.30 -6.49 -21.50
C THR A 334 -25.09 -6.98 -22.28
N VAL A 335 -23.90 -6.69 -21.78
CA VAL A 335 -22.62 -7.12 -22.34
C VAL A 335 -22.00 -8.14 -21.38
N ASP A 336 -21.88 -9.38 -21.84
CA ASP A 336 -21.11 -10.43 -21.15
C ASP A 336 -19.64 -10.28 -21.54
N LEU A 337 -18.79 -9.95 -20.56
CA LEU A 337 -17.37 -9.71 -20.78
C LEU A 337 -16.63 -10.99 -21.19
N ARG A 338 -17.01 -12.14 -20.62
CA ARG A 338 -16.38 -13.42 -20.94
C ARG A 338 -16.74 -13.86 -22.36
N ALA A 339 -18.01 -13.77 -22.72
CA ALA A 339 -18.47 -14.11 -24.06
C ALA A 339 -17.93 -13.15 -25.14
N SER A 340 -17.66 -11.88 -24.77
CA SER A 340 -17.05 -10.89 -25.68
C SER A 340 -15.54 -11.06 -25.83
N GLY A 341 -14.92 -11.98 -25.08
CA GLY A 341 -13.46 -12.22 -25.13
C GLY A 341 -12.65 -11.20 -24.33
N ASP A 342 -13.26 -10.49 -23.37
CA ASP A 342 -12.50 -9.62 -22.45
C ASP A 342 -11.60 -10.46 -21.53
N VAL A 343 -10.49 -9.89 -21.08
CA VAL A 343 -9.45 -10.58 -20.29
C VAL A 343 -9.84 -10.81 -18.83
N GLY A 344 -10.97 -10.26 -18.36
CA GLY A 344 -11.44 -10.43 -17.00
C GLY A 344 -12.70 -9.63 -16.67
N ALA A 345 -13.17 -9.76 -15.43
CA ALA A 345 -14.29 -9.03 -14.87
C ALA A 345 -13.91 -7.59 -14.49
N LEU A 346 -14.91 -6.71 -14.29
CA LEU A 346 -14.71 -5.34 -13.81
C LEU A 346 -14.53 -5.36 -12.28
N PRO A 347 -13.37 -5.04 -11.72
CA PRO A 347 -13.12 -5.08 -10.27
C PRO A 347 -13.68 -3.83 -9.56
N LEU A 348 -15.00 -3.75 -9.39
CA LEU A 348 -15.73 -2.61 -8.85
C LEU A 348 -15.92 -2.66 -7.34
N LYS A 349 -14.85 -2.96 -6.60
CA LYS A 349 -14.86 -2.98 -5.12
C LYS A 349 -15.38 -1.68 -4.50
N TYR A 350 -15.04 -0.54 -5.10
CA TYR A 350 -15.50 0.79 -4.65
C TYR A 350 -16.93 1.14 -5.10
N GLY A 351 -17.51 0.33 -5.99
CA GLY A 351 -18.79 0.66 -6.59
C GLY A 351 -18.72 1.85 -7.55
N ILE A 352 -19.89 2.37 -7.88
CA ILE A 352 -20.03 3.62 -8.60
C ILE A 352 -20.56 4.67 -7.63
N ASP A 353 -19.90 5.79 -7.52
CA ASP A 353 -20.37 6.93 -6.75
C ASP A 353 -21.60 7.53 -7.46
N PRO A 354 -22.78 7.64 -6.79
CA PRO A 354 -23.96 8.24 -7.40
C PRO A 354 -23.78 9.70 -7.82
N GLU A 355 -22.83 10.41 -7.21
CA GLU A 355 -22.52 11.81 -7.51
C GLU A 355 -21.36 11.97 -8.50
N ALA A 356 -20.74 10.85 -8.92
CA ALA A 356 -19.65 10.87 -9.87
C ALA A 356 -20.02 11.59 -11.19
N THR A 357 -19.05 12.31 -11.74
CA THR A 357 -19.23 13.07 -13.00
C THR A 357 -18.02 12.86 -13.91
N GLY A 358 -18.27 12.42 -15.15
CA GLY A 358 -17.24 12.14 -16.12
C GLY A 358 -16.32 11.03 -15.63
N THR A 359 -15.07 11.33 -15.37
CA THR A 359 -14.07 10.38 -14.84
C THR A 359 -13.84 10.49 -13.34
N TRP A 360 -14.53 11.41 -12.65
CA TRP A 360 -14.25 11.78 -11.27
C TRP A 360 -15.24 11.12 -10.29
N ALA A 361 -14.71 10.35 -9.34
CA ALA A 361 -15.46 9.76 -8.23
C ALA A 361 -15.07 10.39 -6.89
N GLY A 362 -16.04 10.45 -5.98
CA GLY A 362 -15.84 10.94 -4.63
C GLY A 362 -15.44 9.85 -3.61
N ASN A 363 -15.44 8.58 -3.99
CA ASN A 363 -15.03 7.52 -3.06
C ASN A 363 -13.62 7.76 -2.53
N ASP A 364 -13.44 7.78 -1.22
CA ASP A 364 -12.12 7.86 -0.60
C ASP A 364 -11.25 6.67 -1.00
N LYS A 365 -9.98 6.91 -1.31
CA LYS A 365 -9.03 5.81 -1.52
C LYS A 365 -8.62 5.25 -0.16
N VAL A 366 -9.05 4.04 0.12
CA VAL A 366 -8.73 3.34 1.37
C VAL A 366 -7.31 2.79 1.29
N LEU A 367 -6.44 3.24 2.19
CA LEU A 367 -5.07 2.75 2.33
C LEU A 367 -5.00 1.63 3.37
N ASP A 368 -5.70 1.81 4.50
CA ASP A 368 -5.61 0.91 5.65
C ASP A 368 -6.98 0.61 6.25
N ARG A 369 -7.18 -0.67 6.62
CA ARG A 369 -8.44 -1.16 7.20
C ARG A 369 -8.19 -2.10 8.39
N TYR A 370 -9.12 -2.08 9.34
CA TYR A 370 -9.07 -2.94 10.52
C TYR A 370 -9.03 -4.44 10.21
N ALA A 371 -9.63 -4.87 9.09
CA ALA A 371 -9.52 -6.26 8.63
C ALA A 371 -8.05 -6.71 8.44
N GLU A 372 -7.16 -5.82 7.98
CA GLU A 372 -5.74 -6.11 7.82
C GLU A 372 -5.06 -6.35 9.17
N VAL A 373 -5.43 -5.58 10.21
CA VAL A 373 -4.94 -5.79 11.59
C VAL A 373 -5.27 -7.21 12.10
N LEU A 374 -6.51 -7.67 11.85
CA LEU A 374 -6.95 -9.00 12.26
C LEU A 374 -6.21 -10.11 11.49
N LEU A 375 -5.96 -9.90 10.18
CA LEU A 375 -5.19 -10.84 9.36
C LEU A 375 -3.73 -10.89 9.78
N PHE A 376 -3.10 -9.75 10.04
CA PHE A 376 -1.72 -9.69 10.54
C PHE A 376 -1.59 -10.34 11.91
N LYS A 377 -2.57 -10.14 12.80
CA LYS A 377 -2.62 -10.86 14.08
C LYS A 377 -2.72 -12.37 13.88
N ALA A 378 -3.56 -12.82 12.95
CA ALA A 378 -3.71 -14.25 12.66
C ALA A 378 -2.39 -14.84 12.13
N GLU A 379 -1.72 -14.13 11.22
CA GLU A 379 -0.43 -14.53 10.67
C GLU A 379 0.65 -14.57 11.76
N ALA A 380 0.80 -13.50 12.55
CA ALA A 380 1.77 -13.44 13.64
C ALA A 380 1.56 -14.56 14.68
N LEU A 381 0.30 -14.86 15.04
CA LEU A 381 -0.01 -15.99 15.93
C LEU A 381 0.38 -17.34 15.32
N ASN A 382 0.17 -17.52 14.02
CA ASN A 382 0.53 -18.75 13.33
C ASN A 382 2.05 -18.93 13.22
N GLU A 383 2.77 -17.86 12.91
CA GLU A 383 4.24 -17.88 12.83
C GLU A 383 4.90 -18.17 14.19
N LEU A 384 4.33 -17.61 15.27
CA LEU A 384 4.86 -17.81 16.63
C LEU A 384 4.53 -19.19 17.20
N ASN A 385 3.34 -19.73 16.92
CA ASN A 385 2.81 -20.88 17.63
C ASN A 385 2.50 -22.09 16.72
N GLY A 386 2.72 -21.94 15.41
CA GLY A 386 2.20 -22.88 14.42
C GLY A 386 0.67 -22.81 14.30
N PRO A 387 0.04 -23.74 13.59
CA PRO A 387 -1.41 -23.77 13.40
C PRO A 387 -2.16 -23.77 14.74
N ASN A 388 -3.05 -22.81 14.93
CA ASN A 388 -3.76 -22.61 16.20
C ASN A 388 -5.18 -22.07 15.98
N GLN A 389 -6.07 -22.34 16.95
CA GLN A 389 -7.48 -21.97 16.87
C GLN A 389 -7.66 -20.43 16.84
N GLY A 390 -6.83 -19.67 17.54
CA GLY A 390 -6.92 -18.20 17.56
C GLY A 390 -6.72 -17.57 16.18
N SER A 391 -5.76 -18.06 15.40
CA SER A 391 -5.56 -17.64 14.01
C SER A 391 -6.77 -18.00 13.13
N VAL A 392 -7.27 -19.22 13.28
CA VAL A 392 -8.45 -19.70 12.53
C VAL A 392 -9.70 -18.87 12.83
N ASP A 393 -9.92 -18.52 14.09
CA ASP A 393 -11.08 -17.72 14.50
C ASP A 393 -11.05 -16.33 13.88
N LEU A 394 -9.90 -15.64 13.88
CA LEU A 394 -9.73 -14.34 13.26
C LEU A 394 -10.00 -14.37 11.75
N ILE A 395 -9.46 -15.38 11.05
CA ILE A 395 -9.72 -15.58 9.62
C ILE A 395 -11.21 -15.84 9.38
N ASN A 396 -11.84 -16.69 10.22
CA ASN A 396 -13.25 -17.03 10.06
C ASN A 396 -14.17 -15.84 10.35
N ASP A 397 -13.82 -14.91 11.21
CA ASP A 397 -14.62 -13.70 11.42
C ASP A 397 -14.67 -12.83 10.16
N ILE A 398 -13.55 -12.70 9.44
CA ILE A 398 -13.50 -12.02 8.14
C ILE A 398 -14.28 -12.82 7.09
N ARG A 399 -14.15 -14.15 7.06
CA ARG A 399 -14.89 -15.02 6.14
C ARG A 399 -16.40 -14.98 6.38
N LYS A 400 -16.86 -14.97 7.64
CA LYS A 400 -18.29 -14.83 7.98
C LYS A 400 -18.89 -13.57 7.37
N ARG A 401 -18.15 -12.47 7.34
CA ARG A 401 -18.60 -11.25 6.66
C ARG A 401 -18.76 -11.49 5.15
N ALA A 402 -17.79 -12.12 4.52
CA ALA A 402 -17.81 -12.37 3.07
C ALA A 402 -18.99 -13.28 2.65
N PHE A 403 -19.32 -14.30 3.45
CA PHE A 403 -20.43 -15.22 3.18
C PHE A 403 -21.77 -14.81 3.82
N GLY A 404 -21.76 -13.80 4.68
CA GLY A 404 -22.91 -13.37 5.47
C GLY A 404 -22.95 -14.01 6.84
N PHE A 405 -23.21 -13.18 7.85
CA PHE A 405 -23.33 -13.64 9.23
C PHE A 405 -24.52 -14.60 9.38
N GLY A 406 -24.26 -15.76 10.02
CA GLY A 406 -25.26 -16.81 10.24
C GLY A 406 -25.31 -17.89 9.17
N THR A 407 -24.50 -17.79 8.11
CA THR A 407 -24.32 -18.89 7.16
C THR A 407 -23.18 -19.81 7.59
N SER A 408 -23.30 -21.11 7.27
CA SER A 408 -22.17 -22.04 7.42
C SER A 408 -21.07 -21.64 6.45
N LEU A 409 -19.85 -21.51 6.96
CA LEU A 409 -18.70 -21.22 6.11
C LEU A 409 -18.38 -22.44 5.24
N PRO A 410 -18.14 -22.29 3.96
CA PRO A 410 -17.60 -23.37 3.14
C PRO A 410 -16.25 -23.79 3.69
N ALA A 411 -15.93 -25.06 3.60
CA ALA A 411 -14.60 -25.55 3.95
C ALA A 411 -13.55 -24.77 3.13
N ILE A 412 -12.46 -24.37 3.78
CA ILE A 412 -11.30 -23.89 3.04
C ILE A 412 -10.80 -25.08 2.23
N PRO A 413 -10.66 -24.96 0.91
CA PRO A 413 -10.05 -26.02 0.12
C PRO A 413 -8.62 -26.22 0.66
N VAL A 414 -8.46 -27.25 1.48
CA VAL A 414 -7.12 -27.66 1.90
C VAL A 414 -6.64 -28.61 0.82
N PHE A 415 -5.68 -28.15 0.05
CA PHE A 415 -4.94 -29.05 -0.81
C PHE A 415 -4.24 -30.06 0.08
N LYS A 416 -4.63 -31.31 -0.04
CA LYS A 416 -4.03 -32.42 0.70
C LYS A 416 -3.74 -33.53 -0.29
N GLU A 417 -2.49 -33.68 -0.62
CA GLU A 417 -1.99 -34.85 -1.35
C GLU A 417 -1.38 -35.81 -0.33
N SER A 418 -1.86 -37.02 -0.30
CA SER A 418 -1.37 -38.05 0.59
C SER A 418 -0.24 -38.89 0.00
N PHE A 419 0.02 -38.73 -1.30
CA PHE A 419 0.96 -39.57 -2.06
C PHE A 419 0.71 -41.10 -1.90
N ASP A 420 -0.56 -41.45 -1.66
CA ASP A 420 -0.96 -42.86 -1.47
C ASP A 420 -1.12 -43.62 -2.80
N GLY A 421 -1.08 -42.91 -3.92
CA GLY A 421 -1.14 -43.48 -5.26
C GLY A 421 0.19 -44.04 -5.73
N GLU A 422 0.15 -44.76 -6.87
CA GLU A 422 1.35 -45.20 -7.57
C GLU A 422 1.80 -44.07 -8.54
N PHE A 423 3.10 -43.97 -8.71
CA PHE A 423 3.68 -43.03 -9.66
C PHE A 423 3.69 -43.66 -11.05
N VAL A 424 2.82 -43.19 -11.92
CA VAL A 424 2.68 -43.69 -13.30
C VAL A 424 2.99 -42.57 -14.27
N ASP A 425 3.87 -42.81 -15.22
CA ASP A 425 4.27 -41.85 -16.24
C ASP A 425 4.71 -40.49 -15.67
N ASN A 426 5.49 -40.50 -14.57
CA ASN A 426 5.93 -39.34 -13.82
C ASN A 426 4.79 -38.54 -13.15
N VAL A 427 3.67 -39.20 -12.83
CA VAL A 427 2.52 -38.59 -12.13
C VAL A 427 2.17 -39.39 -10.90
N ILE A 428 1.98 -38.71 -9.76
CA ILE A 428 1.40 -39.29 -8.54
C ILE A 428 0.33 -38.35 -8.02
N GLY A 429 -0.88 -38.86 -7.83
CA GLY A 429 -2.02 -38.04 -7.47
C GLY A 429 -2.19 -36.91 -8.49
N ILE A 430 -2.02 -35.68 -8.04
CA ILE A 430 -2.11 -34.47 -8.90
C ILE A 430 -0.74 -33.86 -9.24
N PHE A 431 0.36 -34.48 -8.81
CA PHE A 431 1.70 -34.00 -9.12
C PHE A 431 2.31 -34.72 -10.30
N SER A 432 3.00 -34.00 -11.16
CA SER A 432 3.83 -34.54 -12.23
C SER A 432 5.27 -34.09 -12.07
N MET A 433 6.20 -34.98 -12.34
CA MET A 433 7.63 -34.70 -12.38
C MET A 433 8.09 -34.59 -13.83
N ASN A 434 8.68 -33.45 -14.17
CA ASN A 434 9.19 -33.22 -15.52
C ASN A 434 10.69 -32.99 -15.48
N ASN A 435 11.40 -33.76 -16.29
CA ASN A 435 12.79 -33.54 -16.59
C ASN A 435 12.90 -32.96 -18.02
N TYR A 436 13.14 -31.65 -18.10
CA TYR A 436 13.21 -30.94 -19.39
C TYR A 436 14.56 -31.03 -20.07
N ASP A 437 15.59 -31.46 -19.37
CA ASP A 437 16.96 -31.53 -19.91
C ASP A 437 17.58 -32.90 -19.70
N GLN A 438 16.97 -33.91 -20.32
CA GLN A 438 17.60 -35.23 -20.35
C GLN A 438 18.98 -35.22 -21.05
N ALA A 439 19.20 -34.29 -21.99
CA ALA A 439 20.48 -34.08 -22.66
C ALA A 439 21.46 -33.27 -21.81
N GLY A 440 20.93 -32.42 -20.89
CA GLY A 440 21.72 -31.58 -19.98
C GLY A 440 22.14 -32.29 -18.69
N GLY A 441 21.84 -33.56 -18.53
CA GLY A 441 22.35 -34.39 -17.44
C GLY A 441 21.60 -34.31 -16.13
N SER A 442 20.37 -33.81 -16.08
CA SER A 442 19.52 -33.91 -14.87
C SER A 442 19.07 -35.36 -14.66
N ALA A 443 19.15 -35.84 -13.45
CA ALA A 443 18.69 -37.17 -13.04
C ALA A 443 18.05 -37.12 -11.65
N TRP A 444 17.01 -37.91 -11.46
CA TRP A 444 16.30 -37.99 -10.18
C TRP A 444 15.72 -39.38 -9.96
N LYS A 445 15.57 -39.72 -8.69
CA LYS A 445 14.83 -40.89 -8.21
C LYS A 445 13.76 -40.45 -7.24
N TYR A 446 12.74 -41.27 -7.09
CA TYR A 446 11.70 -41.04 -6.11
C TYR A 446 11.31 -42.32 -5.42
N ASP A 447 10.82 -42.17 -4.19
CA ASP A 447 10.07 -43.19 -3.48
C ASP A 447 9.01 -42.56 -2.60
N VAL A 448 8.02 -43.36 -2.21
CA VAL A 448 6.97 -42.91 -1.28
C VAL A 448 7.37 -43.36 0.11
N ASP A 449 7.77 -42.41 0.96
CA ASP A 449 8.12 -42.74 2.35
C ASP A 449 6.85 -42.92 3.18
N LYS A 450 6.64 -44.14 3.62
CA LYS A 450 5.52 -44.54 4.48
C LYS A 450 5.82 -44.43 5.98
N ASN A 451 7.08 -44.12 6.34
CA ASN A 451 7.53 -44.04 7.72
C ASN A 451 7.66 -42.63 8.24
N ASN A 452 8.02 -41.67 7.36
CA ASN A 452 8.09 -40.24 7.68
C ASN A 452 6.87 -39.55 7.13
N THR A 453 5.75 -39.63 7.82
CA THR A 453 4.48 -39.08 7.35
C THR A 453 4.30 -37.67 7.78
N LEU A 454 4.00 -36.77 6.82
CA LEU A 454 3.50 -35.43 7.09
C LEU A 454 1.97 -35.51 7.21
N ASN A 455 1.42 -35.00 8.32
CA ASN A 455 -0.03 -34.97 8.55
C ASN A 455 -0.80 -36.30 8.41
N ASN A 456 -0.22 -37.41 8.85
CA ASN A 456 -0.80 -38.77 8.77
C ASN A 456 -1.01 -39.33 7.35
N GLY A 457 -0.33 -38.78 6.33
CA GLY A 457 -0.25 -39.35 4.98
C GLY A 457 1.17 -39.79 4.67
N ASN A 458 1.37 -40.40 3.50
CA ASN A 458 2.72 -40.71 3.02
C ASN A 458 3.42 -39.42 2.54
N SER A 459 4.72 -39.40 2.53
CA SER A 459 5.52 -38.36 1.91
C SER A 459 6.18 -38.86 0.63
N LEU A 460 6.30 -37.98 -0.35
CA LEU A 460 7.08 -38.26 -1.55
C LEU A 460 8.53 -37.84 -1.30
N HIS A 461 9.43 -38.84 -1.34
CA HIS A 461 10.87 -38.58 -1.31
C HIS A 461 11.41 -38.53 -2.74
N VAL A 462 12.06 -37.45 -3.08
CA VAL A 462 12.70 -37.24 -4.39
C VAL A 462 14.19 -37.01 -4.18
N GLU A 463 15.00 -37.93 -4.70
CA GLU A 463 16.45 -37.79 -4.73
C GLU A 463 16.87 -37.22 -6.07
N VAL A 464 17.50 -36.05 -6.07
CA VAL A 464 18.06 -35.42 -7.26
C VAL A 464 19.51 -35.86 -7.42
N GLU A 465 19.77 -36.74 -8.37
CA GLU A 465 21.13 -37.22 -8.66
C GLU A 465 21.95 -36.18 -9.43
N SER A 466 21.29 -35.39 -10.26
CA SER A 466 21.87 -34.29 -11.01
C SER A 466 20.83 -33.24 -11.35
N SER A 467 21.07 -31.96 -11.01
CA SER A 467 20.16 -30.87 -11.28
C SER A 467 20.15 -30.38 -12.75
N GLY A 468 21.08 -30.86 -13.59
CA GLY A 468 21.25 -30.32 -14.93
C GLY A 468 21.98 -28.97 -14.96
N THR A 469 21.99 -28.32 -16.12
CA THR A 469 22.72 -27.07 -16.35
C THR A 469 21.89 -25.82 -16.11
N GLU A 470 20.56 -25.96 -16.07
CA GLU A 470 19.62 -24.83 -15.96
C GLU A 470 18.65 -25.05 -14.81
N PHE A 471 18.25 -23.99 -14.11
CA PHE A 471 17.37 -24.07 -12.93
C PHE A 471 15.97 -24.65 -13.21
N TRP A 472 15.53 -24.69 -14.46
CA TRP A 472 14.24 -25.25 -14.87
C TRP A 472 14.30 -26.69 -15.35
N THR A 473 15.44 -27.33 -15.34
CA THR A 473 15.61 -28.68 -15.93
C THR A 473 14.90 -29.78 -15.16
N LEU A 474 14.69 -29.58 -13.86
CA LEU A 474 13.93 -30.50 -13.02
C LEU A 474 12.80 -29.74 -12.33
N GLN A 475 11.57 -30.15 -12.57
CA GLN A 475 10.39 -29.50 -12.01
C GLN A 475 9.34 -30.52 -11.54
N MET A 476 8.85 -30.31 -10.32
CA MET A 476 7.62 -30.96 -9.87
C MET A 476 6.44 -30.00 -10.16
N ARG A 477 5.43 -30.48 -10.86
CA ARG A 477 4.27 -29.72 -11.26
C ARG A 477 2.99 -30.34 -10.77
N THR A 478 1.98 -29.52 -10.58
CA THR A 478 0.60 -29.94 -10.34
C THR A 478 -0.33 -29.19 -11.28
N GLU A 479 -1.25 -29.88 -11.89
CA GLU A 479 -2.34 -29.34 -12.70
C GLU A 479 -3.64 -30.05 -12.34
N PRO A 480 -4.78 -29.39 -12.27
CA PRO A 480 -5.14 -27.98 -12.53
C PRO A 480 -5.40 -27.16 -11.24
N LEU A 481 -4.97 -27.59 -10.07
CA LEU A 481 -5.39 -27.04 -8.79
C LEU A 481 -4.58 -25.83 -8.31
N VAL A 482 -3.56 -25.43 -9.05
CA VAL A 482 -2.69 -24.32 -8.67
C VAL A 482 -2.98 -23.14 -9.60
N ALA A 483 -3.62 -22.09 -9.08
CA ALA A 483 -3.80 -20.87 -9.82
C ALA A 483 -2.44 -20.21 -10.07
N LYS A 484 -2.21 -19.76 -11.33
CA LYS A 484 -1.01 -19.05 -11.74
C LYS A 484 -0.77 -17.86 -10.82
N GLY A 485 0.43 -17.77 -10.23
CA GLY A 485 0.83 -16.63 -9.38
C GLY A 485 0.66 -16.83 -7.87
N ARG A 486 0.00 -17.91 -7.40
CA ARG A 486 -0.01 -18.20 -5.95
C ARG A 486 1.33 -18.79 -5.53
N LYS A 487 1.92 -18.22 -4.48
CA LYS A 487 3.02 -18.87 -3.77
C LYS A 487 2.44 -20.02 -2.96
N TYR A 488 2.68 -21.24 -3.40
CA TYR A 488 2.44 -22.42 -2.59
C TYR A 488 3.74 -22.73 -1.88
N SER A 489 3.71 -22.77 -0.55
CA SER A 489 4.84 -23.33 0.21
C SER A 489 4.82 -24.83 -0.01
N CYS A 490 5.53 -25.29 -1.02
CA CYS A 490 6.00 -26.64 -1.02
C CYS A 490 7.20 -26.67 -0.07
N LEU A 491 7.05 -27.25 1.11
CA LEU A 491 8.16 -27.59 1.99
C LEU A 491 8.89 -28.79 1.36
N LEU A 492 9.75 -28.50 0.38
CA LEU A 492 10.79 -29.42 -0.02
C LEU A 492 11.90 -29.31 1.03
N TYR A 493 11.91 -30.24 1.99
CA TYR A 493 13.09 -30.45 2.81
C TYR A 493 14.14 -31.14 1.94
N THR A 494 15.09 -30.40 1.44
CA THR A 494 16.35 -31.00 0.98
C THR A 494 17.27 -31.05 2.20
N SER A 495 17.85 -32.20 2.48
CA SER A 495 18.76 -32.41 3.61
C SER A 495 20.04 -31.55 3.54
N ASP A 496 20.28 -30.84 2.46
CA ASP A 496 21.49 -30.09 2.18
C ASP A 496 21.29 -28.57 2.02
N ALA A 497 20.11 -28.03 2.36
CA ALA A 497 19.85 -26.58 2.28
C ALA A 497 20.36 -25.77 3.50
N ALA A 498 21.24 -26.35 4.32
CA ALA A 498 21.74 -25.71 5.54
C ALA A 498 23.15 -25.07 5.37
N ASP A 499 23.82 -25.21 4.23
CA ASP A 499 25.24 -24.84 4.06
C ASP A 499 25.55 -23.95 2.84
N GLU A 500 24.57 -23.22 2.24
CA GLU A 500 24.88 -22.13 1.30
C GLU A 500 24.06 -20.85 1.58
#